data_d0f099bd420cd4f58966ca3dfb2ea463
#
_entry.id   d0f099bd420cd4f58966ca3dfb2ea463
#
_cell.length_a   1.000
_cell.length_b   1.000
_cell.length_c   1.000
_cell.angle_alpha   90.00
_cell.angle_beta   90.00
_cell.angle_gamma   90.00
#
_symmetry.space_group_name_H-M   'P 1'
#
loop_
_entity.id
_entity.type
_entity.pdbx_description
1 polymer ?
#
loop_
_entity_poly.entity_id
_entity_poly.type
_entity_poly.pdbx_seq_one_letter_code
_entity_poly.pdbx_strand_id
1 'polypeptide(L)'
;MEDEKIIGLYWERNEDAITETSSKYGKLFFRIASNILLNHEDSEECVNDTYMRAWKAIPPHRPSVLSTFLGKITRNLSLNRYKHN
;
A
#
# COMPACT_ATOMS: atom_id res chain seq x y z
N MET A 1 -0.36 14.97 4.46
CA MET A 1 0.44 15.42 3.29
C MET A 1 -0.33 15.12 2.02
N GLU A 2 -0.25 15.99 1.04
CA GLU A 2 -0.90 15.78 -0.24
C GLU A 2 -0.24 14.65 -1.03
N ASP A 3 -1.05 13.92 -1.81
CA ASP A 3 -0.56 12.76 -2.54
C ASP A 3 0.59 13.08 -3.49
N GLU A 4 0.55 14.23 -4.16
CA GLU A 4 1.65 14.62 -5.05
C GLU A 4 2.98 14.75 -4.32
N LYS A 5 2.93 15.26 -3.10
CA LYS A 5 4.15 15.38 -2.28
C LYS A 5 4.63 14.01 -1.82
N ILE A 6 3.70 13.11 -1.49
CA ILE A 6 4.04 11.74 -1.10
C ILE A 6 4.72 11.04 -2.29
N ILE A 7 4.14 11.15 -3.47
CA ILE A 7 4.73 10.57 -4.68
C ILE A 7 6.12 11.15 -4.94
N GLY A 8 6.26 12.47 -4.74
CA GLY A 8 7.56 13.13 -4.86
C GLY A 8 8.61 12.54 -3.93
N LEU A 9 8.22 12.20 -2.71
CA LEU A 9 9.15 11.56 -1.77
C LEU A 9 9.62 10.20 -2.28
N TYR A 10 8.73 9.40 -2.89
CA TYR A 10 9.13 8.13 -3.53
C TYR A 10 10.14 8.38 -4.64
N TRP A 11 9.88 9.40 -5.47
CA TRP A 11 10.79 9.72 -6.58
C TRP A 11 12.16 10.18 -6.10
N GLU A 12 12.21 10.85 -4.93
CA GLU A 12 13.46 11.25 -4.29
C GLU A 12 14.14 10.10 -3.55
N ARG A 13 13.54 8.92 -3.52
CA ARG A 13 13.98 7.76 -2.75
C ARG A 13 14.09 8.08 -1.27
N ASN A 14 13.18 8.90 -0.78
CA ASN A 14 13.09 9.28 0.63
C ASN A 14 12.13 8.32 1.34
N GLU A 15 12.62 7.62 2.35
CA GLU A 15 11.83 6.62 3.09
C GLU A 15 10.63 7.22 3.82
N ASP A 16 10.61 8.53 4.04
CA ASP A 16 9.44 9.21 4.61
C ASP A 16 8.20 9.01 3.73
N ALA A 17 8.38 8.67 2.45
CA ALA A 17 7.26 8.34 1.57
C ALA A 17 6.39 7.24 2.15
N ILE A 18 7.03 6.18 2.68
CA ILE A 18 6.31 5.05 3.27
C ILE A 18 5.59 5.48 4.55
N THR A 19 6.27 6.24 5.40
CA THR A 19 5.68 6.76 6.64
C THR A 19 4.45 7.62 6.35
N GLU A 20 4.55 8.52 5.36
CA GLU A 20 3.44 9.38 5.00
C GLU A 20 2.29 8.59 4.37
N THR A 21 2.60 7.59 3.55
CA THR A 21 1.59 6.71 2.97
C THR A 21 0.84 5.96 4.07
N SER A 22 1.57 5.39 5.00
CA SER A 22 1.01 4.64 6.12
C SER A 22 0.13 5.53 7.00
N SER A 23 0.61 6.73 7.31
CA SER A 23 -0.14 7.67 8.13
C SER A 23 -1.45 8.07 7.48
N LYS A 24 -1.43 8.28 6.17
CA LYS A 24 -2.62 8.76 5.45
C LYS A 24 -3.58 7.64 5.07
N TYR A 25 -3.08 6.48 4.65
CA TYR A 25 -3.89 5.42 4.06
C TYR A 25 -3.80 4.06 4.74
N GLY A 26 -3.00 3.93 5.79
CA GLY A 26 -2.80 2.64 6.44
C GLY A 26 -4.09 1.96 6.89
N LYS A 27 -5.01 2.72 7.45
CA LYS A 27 -6.30 2.19 7.92
C LYS A 27 -7.15 1.68 6.75
N LEU A 28 -7.10 2.39 5.62
CA LEU A 28 -7.82 1.97 4.42
C LEU A 28 -7.29 0.63 3.89
N PHE A 29 -5.97 0.53 3.78
CA PHE A 29 -5.34 -0.70 3.28
C PHE A 29 -5.61 -1.88 4.23
N PHE A 30 -5.53 -1.63 5.53
CA PHE A 30 -5.83 -2.67 6.52
C PHE A 30 -7.27 -3.14 6.41
N ARG A 31 -8.20 -2.22 6.20
CA ARG A 31 -9.62 -2.57 6.01
C ARG A 31 -9.82 -3.43 4.78
N ILE A 32 -9.16 -3.07 3.66
CA ILE A 32 -9.25 -3.86 2.43
C ILE A 32 -8.77 -5.29 2.69
N ALA A 33 -7.61 -5.42 3.31
CA ALA A 33 -7.02 -6.74 3.58
C ALA A 33 -7.88 -7.55 4.57
N SER A 34 -8.31 -6.93 5.67
CA SER A 34 -9.05 -7.65 6.70
C SER A 34 -10.44 -8.09 6.24
N ASN A 35 -11.07 -7.33 5.34
CA ASN A 35 -12.35 -7.73 4.77
C ASN A 35 -12.23 -9.00 3.92
N ILE A 36 -11.06 -9.23 3.35
CA ILE A 36 -10.82 -10.42 2.53
C ILE A 36 -10.31 -11.58 3.38
N LEU A 37 -9.37 -11.31 4.28
CA LEU A 37 -8.64 -12.36 5.00
C LEU A 37 -9.25 -12.73 6.34
N LEU A 38 -9.98 -11.81 6.98
CA LEU A 38 -10.58 -12.01 8.31
C LEU A 38 -9.54 -12.49 9.35
N ASN A 39 -8.30 -12.03 9.19
CA ASN A 39 -7.18 -12.40 10.04
C ASN A 39 -6.27 -11.19 10.20
N HIS A 40 -6.03 -10.79 11.44
CA HIS A 40 -5.28 -9.57 11.74
C HIS A 40 -3.83 -9.64 11.27
N GLU A 41 -3.15 -10.73 11.58
CA GLU A 41 -1.74 -10.89 11.24
C GLU A 41 -1.51 -10.96 9.73
N ASP A 42 -2.34 -11.73 9.03
CA ASP A 42 -2.25 -11.83 7.58
C ASP A 42 -2.54 -10.49 6.92
N SER A 43 -3.50 -9.74 7.48
CA SER A 43 -3.83 -8.41 6.97
C SER A 43 -2.66 -7.44 7.12
N GLU A 44 -1.99 -7.46 8.28
CA GLU A 44 -0.82 -6.62 8.50
C GLU A 44 0.29 -6.95 7.52
N GLU A 45 0.53 -8.23 7.25
CA GLU A 45 1.54 -8.64 6.28
C GLU A 45 1.24 -8.12 4.89
N CYS A 46 -0.02 -8.21 4.46
CA CYS A 46 -0.43 -7.70 3.14
C CYS A 46 -0.27 -6.19 3.04
N VAL A 47 -0.56 -5.47 4.13
CA VAL A 47 -0.37 -4.01 4.15
C VAL A 47 1.12 -3.67 4.07
N ASN A 48 1.96 -4.38 4.84
CA ASN A 48 3.41 -4.17 4.77
C ASN A 48 3.96 -4.48 3.39
N ASP A 49 3.49 -5.56 2.76
CA ASP A 49 3.88 -5.91 1.40
C ASP A 49 3.44 -4.86 0.39
N THR A 50 2.30 -4.21 0.65
CA THR A 50 1.84 -3.09 -0.19
C THR A 50 2.87 -1.96 -0.17
N TYR A 51 3.41 -1.62 1.00
CA TYR A 51 4.43 -0.57 1.09
C TYR A 51 5.71 -0.96 0.36
N MET A 52 6.11 -2.22 0.44
CA MET A 52 7.28 -2.71 -0.30
C MET A 52 7.05 -2.60 -1.81
N ARG A 53 5.85 -2.95 -2.27
CA ARG A 53 5.49 -2.82 -3.69
C ARG A 53 5.46 -1.37 -4.12
N ALA A 54 4.93 -0.48 -3.28
CA ALA A 54 4.92 0.96 -3.55
C ALA A 54 6.34 1.47 -3.74
N TRP A 55 7.25 1.08 -2.86
CA TRP A 55 8.65 1.50 -2.93
C TRP A 55 9.33 1.04 -4.22
N LYS A 56 9.00 -0.15 -4.68
CA LYS A 56 9.57 -0.69 -5.92
C LYS A 56 8.93 -0.11 -7.17
N ALA A 57 7.65 0.23 -7.11
CA ALA A 57 6.90 0.70 -8.27
C ALA A 57 7.03 2.21 -8.52
N ILE A 58 7.27 2.98 -7.47
CA ILE A 58 7.36 4.43 -7.56
C ILE A 58 8.76 4.86 -7.14
N PRO A 59 9.64 5.36 -8.04
CA PRO A 59 9.44 5.40 -9.47
C PRO A 59 9.56 4.03 -10.13
N PRO A 60 9.22 3.85 -11.42
CA PRO A 60 8.90 4.92 -12.39
C PRO A 60 7.41 5.29 -12.47
N HIS A 61 6.53 4.51 -11.83
CA HIS A 61 5.11 4.86 -11.86
C HIS A 61 4.86 6.20 -11.17
N ARG A 62 3.89 6.93 -11.70
CA ARG A 62 3.43 8.19 -11.09
C ARG A 62 1.90 8.14 -11.09
N PRO A 63 1.32 7.42 -10.12
CA PRO A 63 -0.13 7.21 -10.11
C PRO A 63 -0.90 8.53 -9.99
N SER A 64 -2.00 8.64 -10.73
CA SER A 64 -2.86 9.81 -10.65
C SER A 64 -3.70 9.81 -9.36
N VAL A 65 -4.04 8.61 -8.85
CA VAL A 65 -4.75 8.46 -7.58
C VAL A 65 -4.01 7.42 -6.74
N LEU A 66 -3.24 7.89 -5.78
CA LEU A 66 -2.36 7.04 -4.97
C LEU A 66 -3.14 5.96 -4.21
N SER A 67 -4.26 6.33 -3.59
CA SER A 67 -5.06 5.39 -2.80
C SER A 67 -5.61 4.26 -3.66
N THR A 68 -6.06 4.55 -4.87
CA THR A 68 -6.57 3.55 -5.79
C THR A 68 -5.46 2.62 -6.28
N PHE A 69 -4.31 3.21 -6.63
CA PHE A 69 -3.16 2.45 -7.11
C PHE A 69 -2.69 1.45 -6.05
N LEU A 70 -2.48 1.91 -4.83
CA LEU A 70 -1.98 1.07 -3.74
C LEU A 70 -3.06 0.16 -3.16
N GLY A 71 -4.30 0.63 -3.11
CA GLY A 71 -5.42 -0.18 -2.65
C GLY A 71 -5.63 -1.40 -3.53
N LYS A 72 -5.41 -1.25 -4.84
CA LYS A 72 -5.50 -2.36 -5.78
C LYS A 72 -4.39 -3.40 -5.51
N ILE A 73 -3.19 -2.93 -5.19
CA ILE A 73 -2.08 -3.81 -4.82
C ILE A 73 -2.44 -4.58 -3.55
N THR A 74 -2.95 -3.89 -2.53
CA THR A 74 -3.37 -4.53 -1.28
C THR A 74 -4.43 -5.59 -1.54
N ARG A 75 -5.42 -5.26 -2.35
CA ARG A 75 -6.49 -6.19 -2.69
C ARG A 75 -5.96 -7.43 -3.38
N ASN A 76 -5.09 -7.25 -4.37
CA ASN A 76 -4.52 -8.37 -5.12
C ASN A 76 -3.65 -9.26 -4.22
N LEU A 77 -2.85 -8.67 -3.36
CA LEU A 77 -2.04 -9.43 -2.40
C LEU A 77 -2.93 -10.22 -1.44
N SER A 78 -4.01 -9.60 -0.97
CA SER A 78 -4.94 -10.24 -0.05
C SER A 78 -5.69 -11.40 -0.69
N LEU A 79 -6.14 -11.22 -1.93
CA LEU A 79 -6.81 -12.28 -2.67
C LEU A 79 -5.88 -13.47 -2.93
N ASN A 80 -4.62 -13.20 -3.28
CA ASN A 80 -3.63 -14.25 -3.48
C ASN A 80 -3.38 -15.01 -2.18
N ARG A 81 -3.27 -14.30 -1.07
CA ARG A 81 -3.08 -14.91 0.24
C ARG A 81 -4.27 -15.78 0.62
N TYR A 82 -5.46 -15.29 0.37
CA TYR A 82 -6.70 -16.02 0.64
C TYR A 82 -6.74 -17.34 -0.10
N LYS A 83 -6.33 -17.34 -1.36
CA LYS A 83 -6.32 -18.55 -2.19
C LYS A 83 -5.32 -19.60 -1.73
N HIS A 84 -4.26 -19.21 -1.07
CA HIS A 84 -3.17 -20.09 -0.65
C HIS A 84 -3.24 -20.49 0.83
N ASN A 85 -4.27 -20.02 1.54
CA ASN A 85 -4.48 -20.40 2.95
C ASN A 85 -5.46 -21.59 3.08
#